data_5e815c33e25737c392a45d4e03846f6f
#
_entry.id   5e815c33e25737c392a45d4e03846f6f
#
_cell.length_a   1.000
_cell.length_b   1.000
_cell.length_c   1.000
_cell.angle_alpha   90.00
_cell.angle_beta   90.00
_cell.angle_gamma   90.00
#
_symmetry.space_group_name_H-M   'P 1'
#
loop_
_entity.id
_entity.type
_entity.pdbx_description
1 polymer ?
#
loop_
_entity_poly.entity_id
_entity_poly.type
_entity_poly.pdbx_seq_one_letter_code
_entity_poly.pdbx_strand_id
1 'polypeptide(L)'
;MKRTKQMLGAVSATALIALSVSPAYAAGTTAGDPIANTVTVDYQVGGFNQTAVQDTDTFTVDRKVDVTVTESGDIGRTAVSPNQTEAVLQFDIQNLSNDVVDLDLSTALAAGNDFTPTNIQIWQDNGDGVFDSATDTLVTYLDEMAEDEIRTVFVTADIPVGANTGDVADITLTADAHAGGTAASLGAELTDTAGANTAGVDTVLADGAGDTDAANAGDFSDTDGFVVTAAAVTVSKTSVIISDPVNGTTNPKAIPGAVVEYCIAVSNGTGAATATGVTVTDNLPVDLEIDDVFGVFIDGTVDGTGACQADGVDNANSNFVDNAPGTQDQVTGTLSDIAADVTRTLYFRATIN
;
A
#
# COMPACT_ATOMS: atom_id res chain seq x y z
N MET A 1 -84.38 -29.02 0.44
CA MET A 1 -83.67 -28.39 1.52
C MET A 1 -82.16 -28.80 1.38
N LYS A 2 -81.35 -27.93 0.86
CA LYS A 2 -79.91 -28.20 0.66
C LYS A 2 -79.14 -27.54 1.78
N ARG A 3 -78.36 -28.29 2.53
CA ARG A 3 -77.39 -27.80 3.54
C ARG A 3 -76.08 -27.45 2.86
N THR A 4 -75.73 -26.22 2.87
CA THR A 4 -74.46 -25.72 2.45
C THR A 4 -73.41 -25.94 3.56
N LYS A 5 -72.35 -26.71 3.28
CA LYS A 5 -71.20 -26.83 4.17
C LYS A 5 -70.18 -25.72 3.82
N GLN A 6 -69.93 -24.85 4.79
CA GLN A 6 -68.82 -23.90 4.70
C GLN A 6 -67.52 -24.61 5.00
N MET A 7 -66.61 -24.61 4.04
CA MET A 7 -65.20 -24.97 4.29
C MET A 7 -64.48 -23.76 4.84
N LEU A 8 -63.98 -23.90 6.06
CA LEU A 8 -63.07 -22.95 6.66
C LEU A 8 -61.67 -23.25 6.06
N GLY A 9 -61.18 -22.36 5.20
CA GLY A 9 -59.78 -22.41 4.71
C GLY A 9 -58.84 -21.88 5.77
N ALA A 10 -57.96 -22.74 6.26
CA ALA A 10 -56.85 -22.32 7.09
C ALA A 10 -55.79 -21.67 6.21
N VAL A 11 -55.59 -20.38 6.36
CA VAL A 11 -54.43 -19.66 5.78
C VAL A 11 -53.24 -19.88 6.71
N SER A 12 -52.34 -20.76 6.33
CA SER A 12 -51.03 -20.88 6.98
C SER A 12 -50.15 -19.73 6.51
N ALA A 13 -49.94 -18.77 7.39
CA ALA A 13 -48.90 -17.75 7.20
C ALA A 13 -47.53 -18.38 7.34
N THR A 14 -46.84 -18.62 6.23
CA THR A 14 -45.42 -18.99 6.21
C THR A 14 -44.67 -17.71 6.51
N ALA A 15 -44.15 -17.57 7.73
CA ALA A 15 -43.17 -16.55 8.07
C ALA A 15 -41.87 -16.88 7.34
N LEU A 16 -41.55 -16.12 6.31
CA LEU A 16 -40.26 -16.17 5.65
C LEU A 16 -39.25 -15.47 6.56
N ILE A 17 -38.53 -16.24 7.36
CA ILE A 17 -37.37 -15.73 8.11
C ILE A 17 -36.28 -15.55 7.05
N ALA A 18 -35.99 -14.30 6.69
CA ALA A 18 -34.78 -13.95 5.96
C ALA A 18 -33.62 -14.17 6.91
N LEU A 19 -33.01 -15.35 6.82
CA LEU A 19 -31.67 -15.58 7.36
C LEU A 19 -30.73 -14.72 6.52
N SER A 20 -30.23 -13.64 7.10
CA SER A 20 -29.03 -12.99 6.62
C SER A 20 -27.93 -14.05 6.67
N VAL A 21 -27.55 -14.61 5.53
CA VAL A 21 -26.39 -15.47 5.39
C VAL A 21 -25.20 -14.53 5.48
N SER A 22 -24.74 -14.22 6.70
CA SER A 22 -23.33 -14.00 6.91
C SER A 22 -22.64 -15.27 6.46
N PRO A 23 -21.53 -15.24 5.72
CA PRO A 23 -20.72 -16.43 5.57
C PRO A 23 -20.37 -16.88 6.99
N ALA A 24 -21.01 -17.93 7.46
CA ALA A 24 -20.55 -18.65 8.61
C ALA A 24 -19.32 -19.39 8.13
N TYR A 25 -18.15 -18.81 8.32
CA TYR A 25 -16.95 -19.61 8.47
C TYR A 25 -17.26 -20.50 9.67
N ALA A 26 -17.39 -21.80 9.44
CA ALA A 26 -17.62 -22.71 10.52
C ALA A 26 -16.28 -22.87 11.23
N ALA A 27 -16.01 -22.02 12.23
CA ALA A 27 -15.09 -22.41 13.28
C ALA A 27 -15.49 -23.82 13.70
N GLY A 28 -14.56 -24.73 13.65
CA GLY A 28 -14.82 -26.10 14.08
C GLY A 28 -15.24 -26.12 15.56
N THR A 29 -15.33 -27.30 16.15
CA THR A 29 -15.44 -27.37 17.60
C THR A 29 -14.11 -26.88 18.21
N THR A 30 -14.20 -25.94 19.17
CA THR A 30 -13.05 -25.32 19.83
C THR A 30 -12.16 -26.37 20.51
N ALA A 31 -10.86 -26.21 20.44
CA ALA A 31 -9.89 -27.05 21.10
C ALA A 31 -10.13 -27.08 22.62
N GLY A 32 -10.04 -28.26 23.22
CA GLY A 32 -10.32 -28.47 24.63
C GLY A 32 -11.79 -28.75 24.96
N ASP A 33 -12.73 -28.56 24.04
CA ASP A 33 -14.13 -28.87 24.26
C ASP A 33 -14.35 -30.39 24.40
N PRO A 34 -15.09 -30.85 25.43
CA PRO A 34 -15.44 -32.27 25.59
C PRO A 34 -16.61 -32.65 24.67
N ILE A 35 -16.46 -33.70 23.89
CA ILE A 35 -17.56 -34.31 23.13
C ILE A 35 -18.02 -35.57 23.85
N ALA A 36 -19.23 -35.53 24.44
CA ALA A 36 -19.85 -36.65 25.14
C ALA A 36 -20.89 -37.32 24.24
N ASN A 37 -20.75 -38.62 24.06
CA ASN A 37 -21.72 -39.47 23.36
C ASN A 37 -22.36 -40.47 24.29
N THR A 38 -23.69 -40.38 24.48
CA THR A 38 -24.45 -41.21 25.40
C THR A 38 -25.30 -42.24 24.65
N VAL A 39 -25.13 -43.52 24.98
CA VAL A 39 -26.02 -44.60 24.51
C VAL A 39 -27.07 -44.89 25.59
N THR A 40 -28.32 -45.06 25.16
CA THR A 40 -29.41 -45.48 26.05
C THR A 40 -29.97 -46.80 25.52
N VAL A 41 -30.08 -47.81 26.40
CA VAL A 41 -30.66 -49.13 26.09
C VAL A 41 -31.92 -49.35 26.89
N ASP A 42 -33.05 -49.41 26.17
CA ASP A 42 -34.34 -49.81 26.70
C ASP A 42 -34.52 -51.31 26.52
N TYR A 43 -35.04 -51.99 27.55
CA TYR A 43 -35.27 -53.41 27.47
C TYR A 43 -36.47 -53.85 28.29
N GLN A 44 -36.94 -55.08 28.03
CA GLN A 44 -38.04 -55.69 28.70
C GLN A 44 -37.68 -57.04 29.29
N VAL A 45 -38.29 -57.43 30.40
CA VAL A 45 -38.20 -58.78 30.99
C VAL A 45 -39.62 -59.29 31.16
N GLY A 46 -39.97 -60.43 30.52
CA GLY A 46 -41.31 -61.02 30.59
C GLY A 46 -42.42 -60.12 30.04
N GLY A 47 -42.08 -59.16 29.10
CA GLY A 47 -43.03 -58.20 28.54
C GLY A 47 -43.24 -56.93 29.35
N PHE A 48 -42.48 -56.73 30.41
CA PHE A 48 -42.52 -55.56 31.25
C PHE A 48 -41.27 -54.69 31.00
N ASN A 49 -41.49 -53.36 30.77
CA ASN A 49 -40.42 -52.42 30.58
C ASN A 49 -39.55 -52.37 31.84
N GLN A 50 -38.25 -52.34 31.65
CA GLN A 50 -37.24 -52.10 32.70
C GLN A 50 -36.71 -50.70 32.63
N THR A 51 -36.03 -50.25 33.67
CA THR A 51 -35.34 -48.97 33.66
C THR A 51 -34.24 -49.00 32.61
N ALA A 52 -34.22 -47.99 31.74
CA ALA A 52 -33.19 -47.81 30.74
C ALA A 52 -31.78 -47.76 31.37
N VAL A 53 -30.86 -48.38 30.71
CA VAL A 53 -29.41 -48.34 31.08
C VAL A 53 -28.73 -47.39 30.11
N GLN A 54 -27.87 -46.56 30.65
CA GLN A 54 -27.12 -45.59 29.87
C GLN A 54 -25.63 -45.74 30.14
N ASP A 55 -24.84 -45.42 29.13
CA ASP A 55 -23.39 -45.27 29.23
C ASP A 55 -22.94 -44.10 28.35
N THR A 56 -21.88 -43.40 28.78
CA THR A 56 -21.39 -42.18 28.12
C THR A 56 -19.89 -42.31 27.94
N ASP A 57 -19.42 -42.13 26.71
CA ASP A 57 -18.01 -41.94 26.39
C ASP A 57 -17.74 -40.47 26.06
N THR A 58 -16.59 -39.96 26.47
CA THR A 58 -16.21 -38.56 26.28
C THR A 58 -14.76 -38.45 25.81
N PHE A 59 -14.54 -37.67 24.77
CA PHE A 59 -13.19 -37.30 24.33
C PHE A 59 -13.06 -35.77 24.22
N THR A 60 -11.82 -35.29 24.25
CA THR A 60 -11.49 -33.87 24.13
C THR A 60 -11.12 -33.56 22.69
N VAL A 61 -11.55 -32.40 22.17
CA VAL A 61 -11.20 -31.92 20.85
C VAL A 61 -9.76 -31.42 20.84
N ASP A 62 -8.98 -31.86 19.87
CA ASP A 62 -7.60 -31.44 19.69
C ASP A 62 -7.50 -30.07 19.01
N ARG A 63 -6.35 -29.41 19.16
CA ARG A 63 -6.04 -28.14 18.50
C ARG A 63 -5.57 -28.42 17.07
N LYS A 64 -6.25 -27.82 16.10
CA LYS A 64 -5.78 -27.67 14.73
C LYS A 64 -5.20 -26.27 14.59
N VAL A 65 -3.93 -26.13 14.27
CA VAL A 65 -3.29 -24.86 13.92
C VAL A 65 -3.30 -24.69 12.42
N ASP A 66 -3.82 -23.55 11.95
CA ASP A 66 -3.92 -23.23 10.54
C ASP A 66 -3.99 -21.71 10.40
N VAL A 67 -2.99 -21.11 9.79
CA VAL A 67 -2.85 -19.68 9.62
C VAL A 67 -2.58 -19.35 8.16
N THR A 68 -2.97 -18.17 7.72
CA THR A 68 -2.64 -17.67 6.39
C THR A 68 -2.20 -16.22 6.47
N VAL A 69 -1.24 -15.87 5.63
CA VAL A 69 -0.84 -14.50 5.30
C VAL A 69 -1.15 -14.30 3.83
N THR A 70 -1.74 -13.19 3.46
CA THR A 70 -2.09 -12.89 2.07
C THR A 70 -1.80 -11.43 1.78
N GLU A 71 -1.05 -11.16 0.70
CA GLU A 71 -0.91 -9.82 0.15
C GLU A 71 -2.29 -9.21 -0.08
N SER A 72 -2.49 -7.97 0.36
CA SER A 72 -3.73 -7.24 0.19
C SER A 72 -3.45 -5.77 -0.19
N GLY A 73 -4.48 -5.02 -0.56
CA GLY A 73 -4.29 -3.67 -1.07
C GLY A 73 -4.00 -3.65 -2.58
N ASP A 74 -2.90 -3.04 -2.99
CA ASP A 74 -2.46 -3.04 -4.39
C ASP A 74 -1.82 -4.39 -4.73
N ILE A 75 -2.45 -5.15 -5.62
CA ILE A 75 -1.91 -6.45 -6.07
C ILE A 75 -0.65 -6.20 -6.92
N GLY A 76 0.46 -6.76 -6.46
CA GLY A 76 1.77 -6.61 -7.06
C GLY A 76 2.57 -5.44 -6.45
N ARG A 77 3.77 -5.22 -6.92
CA ARG A 77 4.70 -4.28 -6.30
C ARG A 77 4.18 -2.86 -6.21
N THR A 78 4.20 -2.30 -5.02
CA THR A 78 3.84 -0.91 -4.74
C THR A 78 4.87 0.06 -5.34
N ALA A 79 4.39 1.04 -6.11
CA ALA A 79 5.25 2.07 -6.71
C ALA A 79 5.74 3.07 -5.66
N VAL A 80 7.06 3.24 -5.55
CA VAL A 80 7.71 4.11 -4.57
C VAL A 80 8.71 5.06 -5.23
N SER A 81 9.05 6.14 -4.51
CA SER A 81 10.08 7.09 -4.95
C SER A 81 11.40 6.89 -4.19
N PRO A 82 12.56 7.19 -4.79
CA PRO A 82 13.80 7.27 -4.03
C PRO A 82 13.68 8.25 -2.85
N ASN A 83 14.26 7.88 -1.70
CA ASN A 83 14.18 8.65 -0.46
C ASN A 83 12.77 8.77 0.15
N GLN A 84 11.81 7.97 -0.29
CA GLN A 84 10.51 7.86 0.37
C GLN A 84 10.69 7.18 1.72
N THR A 85 10.10 7.74 2.75
CA THR A 85 10.01 7.13 4.09
C THR A 85 8.63 6.51 4.27
N GLU A 86 8.55 5.49 5.13
CA GLU A 86 7.29 4.80 5.44
C GLU A 86 6.52 4.36 4.18
N ALA A 87 7.23 3.80 3.18
CA ALA A 87 6.58 3.11 2.07
C ALA A 87 5.86 1.87 2.61
N VAL A 88 4.62 1.61 2.15
CA VAL A 88 3.69 0.67 2.80
C VAL A 88 3.42 -0.52 1.90
N LEU A 89 3.51 -1.73 2.46
CA LEU A 89 2.92 -2.97 1.94
C LEU A 89 1.81 -3.40 2.90
N GLN A 90 0.76 -4.03 2.38
CA GLN A 90 -0.39 -4.44 3.17
C GLN A 90 -0.60 -5.95 3.08
N PHE A 91 -0.85 -6.58 4.24
CA PHE A 91 -1.15 -8.00 4.32
C PHE A 91 -2.37 -8.22 5.21
N ASP A 92 -3.17 -9.22 4.87
CA ASP A 92 -4.22 -9.76 5.72
C ASP A 92 -3.76 -11.09 6.31
N ILE A 93 -3.84 -11.20 7.63
CA ILE A 93 -3.47 -12.40 8.39
C ILE A 93 -4.74 -12.99 8.97
N GLN A 94 -4.97 -14.29 8.72
CA GLN A 94 -6.16 -14.98 9.20
C GLN A 94 -5.79 -16.18 10.06
N ASN A 95 -6.46 -16.29 11.22
CA ASN A 95 -6.45 -17.48 12.05
C ASN A 95 -7.57 -18.46 11.60
N LEU A 96 -7.20 -19.57 10.98
CA LEU A 96 -8.11 -20.67 10.57
C LEU A 96 -8.05 -21.85 11.55
N SER A 97 -7.40 -21.66 12.68
CA SER A 97 -7.32 -22.65 13.77
C SER A 97 -8.67 -22.77 14.47
N ASN A 98 -8.87 -23.88 15.20
CA ASN A 98 -9.99 -24.03 16.11
C ASN A 98 -9.65 -23.62 17.55
N ASP A 99 -8.77 -22.66 17.72
CA ASP A 99 -8.37 -22.09 19.02
C ASP A 99 -7.93 -20.64 18.85
N VAL A 100 -7.89 -19.90 19.94
CA VAL A 100 -7.26 -18.59 20.01
C VAL A 100 -5.74 -18.78 19.93
N VAL A 101 -5.08 -18.03 19.06
CA VAL A 101 -3.63 -18.05 18.90
C VAL A 101 -3.03 -16.65 18.96
N ASP A 102 -1.79 -16.56 19.41
CA ASP A 102 -0.93 -15.43 19.13
C ASP A 102 -0.15 -15.72 17.84
N LEU A 103 0.17 -14.67 17.07
CA LEU A 103 0.97 -14.83 15.86
C LEU A 103 2.23 -13.97 15.96
N ASP A 104 3.39 -14.59 16.12
CA ASP A 104 4.68 -13.90 16.06
C ASP A 104 4.97 -13.47 14.63
N LEU A 105 5.34 -12.20 14.44
CA LEU A 105 5.49 -11.61 13.12
C LEU A 105 6.97 -11.31 12.82
N SER A 106 7.42 -11.76 11.67
CA SER A 106 8.77 -11.47 11.20
C SER A 106 8.78 -11.08 9.73
N THR A 107 9.81 -10.32 9.34
CA THR A 107 10.02 -9.96 7.93
C THR A 107 11.39 -10.40 7.44
N ALA A 108 11.46 -10.82 6.19
CA ALA A 108 12.70 -11.17 5.52
C ALA A 108 12.80 -10.49 4.16
N LEU A 109 13.99 -10.05 3.79
CA LEU A 109 14.25 -9.53 2.45
C LEU A 109 14.49 -10.69 1.48
N ALA A 110 13.83 -10.65 0.33
CA ALA A 110 14.06 -11.64 -0.70
C ALA A 110 15.49 -11.58 -1.26
N ALA A 111 16.02 -12.75 -1.64
CA ALA A 111 17.30 -12.81 -2.31
C ALA A 111 17.16 -12.24 -3.73
N GLY A 112 18.03 -11.30 -4.10
CA GLY A 112 18.05 -10.72 -5.44
C GLY A 112 17.35 -9.35 -5.55
N ASN A 113 16.99 -8.74 -4.43
CA ASN A 113 16.56 -7.34 -4.39
C ASN A 113 17.63 -6.42 -4.99
N ASP A 114 17.20 -5.44 -5.82
CA ASP A 114 18.09 -4.46 -6.45
C ASP A 114 18.57 -3.41 -5.45
N PHE A 115 17.79 -3.16 -4.39
CA PHE A 115 18.14 -2.30 -3.26
C PHE A 115 17.74 -2.92 -1.93
N THR A 116 18.25 -2.38 -0.85
CA THR A 116 17.94 -2.83 0.51
C THR A 116 17.06 -1.76 1.19
N PRO A 117 15.75 -2.00 1.38
CA PRO A 117 14.91 -1.17 2.22
C PRO A 117 15.43 -1.16 3.67
N THR A 118 15.24 -0.06 4.37
CA THR A 118 15.68 0.11 5.77
C THR A 118 14.50 0.49 6.66
N ASN A 119 14.71 0.48 7.98
CA ASN A 119 13.68 0.85 8.95
C ASN A 119 12.36 0.08 8.75
N ILE A 120 12.46 -1.24 8.49
CA ILE A 120 11.29 -2.09 8.30
C ILE A 120 10.56 -2.25 9.63
N GLN A 121 9.25 -1.95 9.63
CA GLN A 121 8.40 -2.03 10.81
C GLN A 121 7.06 -2.67 10.44
N ILE A 122 6.43 -3.36 11.41
CA ILE A 122 5.13 -4.00 11.24
C ILE A 122 4.13 -3.27 12.13
N TRP A 123 3.01 -2.86 11.54
CA TRP A 123 1.95 -2.11 12.21
C TRP A 123 0.63 -2.84 12.07
N GLN A 124 -0.11 -3.00 13.16
CA GLN A 124 -1.48 -3.48 13.12
C GLN A 124 -2.42 -2.32 12.80
N ASP A 125 -3.25 -2.50 11.77
CA ASP A 125 -4.31 -1.57 11.38
C ASP A 125 -5.31 -1.35 12.53
N ASN A 126 -5.70 -0.11 12.72
CA ASN A 126 -6.73 0.29 13.68
C ASN A 126 -8.16 -0.08 13.21
N GLY A 127 -8.30 -0.62 12.00
CA GLY A 127 -9.54 -1.07 11.36
C GLY A 127 -10.09 -0.12 10.30
N ASP A 128 -9.33 0.90 9.86
CA ASP A 128 -9.75 1.83 8.81
C ASP A 128 -9.17 1.50 7.43
N GLY A 129 -8.19 0.56 7.36
CA GLY A 129 -7.58 0.08 6.12
C GLY A 129 -6.59 1.06 5.49
N VAL A 130 -6.12 2.06 6.25
CA VAL A 130 -5.18 3.07 5.76
C VAL A 130 -4.06 3.27 6.78
N PHE A 131 -2.81 3.09 6.36
CA PHE A 131 -1.68 3.28 7.26
C PHE A 131 -1.57 4.71 7.78
N ASP A 132 -1.52 4.86 9.10
CA ASP A 132 -1.20 6.09 9.82
C ASP A 132 -0.40 5.76 11.10
N SER A 133 0.89 6.08 11.10
CA SER A 133 1.78 5.82 12.25
C SER A 133 1.37 6.53 13.55
N ALA A 134 0.41 7.48 13.50
CA ALA A 134 -0.14 8.12 14.69
C ALA A 134 -1.32 7.36 15.30
N THR A 135 -2.00 6.49 14.55
CA THR A 135 -3.22 5.78 14.97
C THR A 135 -3.08 4.26 14.95
N ASP A 136 -2.23 3.72 14.08
CA ASP A 136 -1.92 2.30 14.01
C ASP A 136 -0.94 1.89 15.13
N THR A 137 -0.94 0.61 15.45
CA THR A 137 -0.14 0.10 16.55
C THR A 137 1.09 -0.64 16.03
N LEU A 138 2.29 -0.17 16.39
CA LEU A 138 3.54 -0.89 16.13
C LEU A 138 3.54 -2.20 16.91
N VAL A 139 3.72 -3.33 16.22
CA VAL A 139 3.65 -4.67 16.80
C VAL A 139 4.82 -5.55 16.36
N THR A 140 5.10 -6.57 17.17
CA THR A 140 5.97 -7.69 16.82
C THR A 140 5.19 -9.01 16.75
N TYR A 141 3.97 -9.02 17.27
CA TYR A 141 3.05 -10.16 17.21
C TYR A 141 1.61 -9.65 17.27
N LEU A 142 0.65 -10.47 16.79
CA LEU A 142 -0.78 -10.25 16.97
C LEU A 142 -1.26 -11.04 18.19
N ASP A 143 -1.82 -10.32 19.16
CA ASP A 143 -2.24 -10.83 20.45
C ASP A 143 -3.67 -11.39 20.38
N GLU A 144 -3.88 -12.61 20.87
CA GLU A 144 -5.20 -13.23 21.06
C GLU A 144 -6.09 -13.16 19.79
N MET A 145 -5.59 -13.63 18.64
CA MET A 145 -6.43 -13.77 17.45
C MET A 145 -7.47 -14.86 17.63
N ALA A 146 -8.75 -14.49 17.63
CA ALA A 146 -9.86 -15.42 17.72
C ALA A 146 -9.94 -16.35 16.50
N GLU A 147 -10.65 -17.47 16.65
CA GLU A 147 -10.99 -18.36 15.54
C GLU A 147 -11.66 -17.58 14.38
N ASP A 148 -11.25 -17.83 13.15
CA ASP A 148 -11.71 -17.19 11.91
C ASP A 148 -11.44 -15.67 11.82
N GLU A 149 -10.75 -15.06 12.78
CA GLU A 149 -10.42 -13.64 12.78
C GLU A 149 -9.43 -13.30 11.66
N ILE A 150 -9.65 -12.15 11.02
CA ILE A 150 -8.71 -11.54 10.07
C ILE A 150 -8.24 -10.22 10.66
N ARG A 151 -6.93 -9.98 10.64
CA ARG A 151 -6.33 -8.68 10.96
C ARG A 151 -5.45 -8.22 9.81
N THR A 152 -5.62 -6.96 9.44
CA THR A 152 -4.74 -6.30 8.49
C THR A 152 -3.51 -5.78 9.20
N VAL A 153 -2.35 -5.96 8.58
CA VAL A 153 -1.08 -5.38 9.01
C VAL A 153 -0.42 -4.63 7.87
N PHE A 154 0.31 -3.56 8.22
CA PHE A 154 1.14 -2.81 7.29
C PHE A 154 2.61 -3.10 7.58
N VAL A 155 3.36 -3.40 6.53
CA VAL A 155 4.82 -3.46 6.59
C VAL A 155 5.36 -2.18 5.98
N THR A 156 5.99 -1.34 6.79
CA THR A 156 6.57 -0.08 6.31
C THR A 156 8.08 -0.20 6.14
N ALA A 157 8.62 0.55 5.18
CA ALA A 157 10.07 0.61 4.96
C ALA A 157 10.49 1.95 4.37
N ASP A 158 11.75 2.33 4.61
CA ASP A 158 12.39 3.49 3.98
C ASP A 158 13.17 3.07 2.72
N ILE A 159 12.93 3.80 1.62
CA ILE A 159 13.55 3.56 0.32
C ILE A 159 14.84 4.39 0.23
N PRO A 160 16.00 3.79 -0.11
CA PRO A 160 17.25 4.52 -0.16
C PRO A 160 17.26 5.55 -1.30
N VAL A 161 17.97 6.68 -1.09
CA VAL A 161 18.12 7.77 -2.07
C VAL A 161 18.81 7.32 -3.36
N GLY A 162 19.59 6.24 -3.33
CA GLY A 162 20.32 5.70 -4.48
C GLY A 162 19.55 4.68 -5.33
N ALA A 163 18.30 4.37 -5.00
CA ALA A 163 17.48 3.47 -5.79
C ALA A 163 17.07 4.14 -7.12
N ASN A 164 17.08 3.39 -8.22
CA ASN A 164 16.82 3.89 -9.56
C ASN A 164 15.46 3.40 -10.07
N THR A 165 14.90 4.10 -11.05
CA THR A 165 13.66 3.66 -11.69
C THR A 165 13.78 2.25 -12.26
N GLY A 166 12.85 1.38 -11.86
CA GLY A 166 12.80 -0.03 -12.25
C GLY A 166 13.46 -0.97 -11.24
N ASP A 167 14.24 -0.46 -10.28
CA ASP A 167 14.76 -1.27 -9.18
C ASP A 167 13.61 -1.83 -8.34
N VAL A 168 13.75 -3.08 -7.87
CA VAL A 168 12.73 -3.77 -7.08
C VAL A 168 13.29 -4.29 -5.76
N ALA A 169 12.42 -4.35 -4.76
CA ALA A 169 12.75 -4.99 -3.48
C ALA A 169 11.49 -5.67 -2.91
N ASP A 170 11.58 -6.97 -2.71
CA ASP A 170 10.51 -7.80 -2.16
C ASP A 170 10.79 -8.09 -0.69
N ILE A 171 9.71 -8.09 0.11
CA ILE A 171 9.71 -8.36 1.54
C ILE A 171 8.70 -9.47 1.79
N THR A 172 9.16 -10.54 2.43
CA THR A 172 8.30 -11.63 2.90
C THR A 172 7.88 -11.34 4.33
N LEU A 173 6.59 -11.39 4.61
CA LEU A 173 6.03 -11.40 5.97
C LEU A 173 5.70 -12.83 6.35
N THR A 174 6.15 -13.26 7.53
CA THR A 174 5.82 -14.57 8.10
C THR A 174 5.07 -14.37 9.41
N ALA A 175 4.00 -15.14 9.60
CA ALA A 175 3.27 -15.26 10.85
C ALA A 175 3.44 -16.68 11.40
N ASP A 176 3.97 -16.81 12.62
CA ASP A 176 4.24 -18.07 13.32
C ASP A 176 3.30 -18.25 14.52
N ALA A 177 2.65 -19.39 14.62
CA ALA A 177 1.58 -19.63 15.56
C ALA A 177 2.10 -19.96 16.95
N HIS A 178 1.65 -19.21 17.93
CA HIS A 178 1.91 -19.35 19.34
C HIS A 178 0.62 -19.59 20.14
N ALA A 179 0.73 -20.13 21.33
CA ALA A 179 -0.42 -20.40 22.18
C ALA A 179 -1.03 -19.10 22.72
N GLY A 180 -2.29 -18.82 22.40
CA GLY A 180 -3.06 -17.75 23.00
C GLY A 180 -3.51 -18.05 24.44
N GLY A 181 -4.40 -17.19 24.97
CA GLY A 181 -5.03 -17.34 26.28
C GLY A 181 -4.42 -16.47 27.40
N THR A 182 -3.45 -15.61 27.08
CA THR A 182 -2.90 -14.63 28.03
C THR A 182 -2.65 -13.30 27.33
N ALA A 183 -3.60 -12.40 27.41
CA ALA A 183 -3.53 -11.09 26.75
C ALA A 183 -2.25 -10.30 27.08
N ALA A 184 -1.71 -9.62 26.08
CA ALA A 184 -0.48 -8.84 26.11
C ALA A 184 0.78 -9.66 26.45
N SER A 185 0.80 -10.93 26.09
CA SER A 185 1.95 -11.82 26.31
C SER A 185 2.00 -12.88 25.22
N LEU A 186 2.98 -12.81 24.35
CA LEU A 186 3.22 -13.87 23.37
C LEU A 186 3.39 -15.21 24.07
N GLY A 187 2.57 -16.21 23.71
CA GLY A 187 2.62 -17.56 24.25
C GLY A 187 3.81 -18.39 23.76
N ALA A 188 3.82 -19.65 24.10
CA ALA A 188 4.83 -20.57 23.56
C ALA A 188 4.49 -20.97 22.10
N GLU A 189 5.51 -21.10 21.27
CA GLU A 189 5.39 -21.63 19.91
C GLU A 189 4.60 -22.96 19.88
N LEU A 190 3.64 -23.07 18.97
CA LEU A 190 2.83 -24.27 18.80
C LEU A 190 3.56 -25.28 17.90
N THR A 191 3.70 -26.50 18.41
CA THR A 191 4.36 -27.58 17.70
C THR A 191 3.49 -28.84 17.72
N ASP A 192 3.64 -29.71 16.71
CA ASP A 192 2.91 -30.96 16.63
C ASP A 192 3.11 -31.83 17.89
N THR A 193 2.02 -32.35 18.42
CA THR A 193 2.07 -33.38 19.46
C THR A 193 2.38 -34.75 18.83
N ALA A 194 3.55 -35.29 19.12
CA ALA A 194 3.99 -36.52 18.56
C ALA A 194 3.25 -37.76 19.15
N GLY A 195 2.89 -38.71 18.31
CA GLY A 195 2.37 -40.01 18.74
C GLY A 195 0.89 -40.23 18.48
N ALA A 196 0.25 -41.11 19.27
CA ALA A 196 -1.17 -41.36 19.18
C ALA A 196 -1.93 -40.32 20.05
N ASN A 197 -3.19 -40.09 19.69
CA ASN A 197 -4.08 -39.19 20.42
C ASN A 197 -4.05 -39.44 21.94
N THR A 198 -3.93 -38.39 22.72
CA THR A 198 -3.90 -38.45 24.18
C THR A 198 -5.27 -38.04 24.77
N ALA A 199 -5.41 -38.11 26.10
CA ALA A 199 -6.62 -37.61 26.78
C ALA A 199 -6.64 -36.10 27.00
N GLY A 200 -5.53 -35.42 26.71
CA GLY A 200 -5.42 -33.95 26.76
C GLY A 200 -5.74 -33.32 25.40
N VAL A 201 -5.40 -32.06 25.23
CA VAL A 201 -5.44 -31.37 23.96
C VAL A 201 -4.10 -31.60 23.25
N ASP A 202 -4.13 -32.37 22.18
CA ASP A 202 -2.99 -32.51 21.30
C ASP A 202 -3.01 -31.39 20.24
N THR A 203 -1.86 -31.05 19.67
CA THR A 203 -1.74 -30.03 18.62
C THR A 203 -1.38 -30.68 17.30
N VAL A 204 -2.08 -30.29 16.23
CA VAL A 204 -1.83 -30.72 14.85
C VAL A 204 -1.64 -29.46 14.01
N LEU A 205 -0.48 -29.33 13.36
CA LEU A 205 -0.19 -28.27 12.42
C LEU A 205 -0.80 -28.64 11.07
N ALA A 206 -1.66 -27.78 10.52
CA ALA A 206 -2.45 -28.05 9.31
C ALA A 206 -2.41 -26.89 8.30
N ASP A 207 -1.53 -25.94 8.53
CA ASP A 207 -1.23 -24.81 7.65
C ASP A 207 -0.74 -25.27 6.27
N GLY A 208 -1.00 -24.45 5.26
CA GLY A 208 -0.47 -24.63 3.90
C GLY A 208 1.01 -24.30 3.83
N ALA A 209 1.61 -24.44 2.64
CA ALA A 209 2.90 -23.86 2.35
C ALA A 209 2.71 -22.42 1.90
N GLY A 210 3.42 -21.49 2.55
CA GLY A 210 3.57 -20.13 2.09
C GLY A 210 4.72 -19.98 1.08
N ASP A 211 5.18 -18.76 0.85
CA ASP A 211 6.22 -18.45 -0.13
C ASP A 211 7.60 -18.97 0.28
N THR A 212 7.91 -18.96 1.57
CA THR A 212 9.24 -19.31 2.09
C THR A 212 9.23 -20.38 3.18
N ASP A 213 8.06 -20.85 3.59
CA ASP A 213 7.85 -21.87 4.59
C ASP A 213 7.26 -23.19 3.98
N ALA A 214 7.27 -24.26 4.74
CA ALA A 214 6.74 -25.55 4.35
C ALA A 214 5.37 -25.77 4.99
N ALA A 215 4.47 -26.51 4.33
CA ALA A 215 3.20 -26.89 4.92
C ALA A 215 3.37 -27.70 6.22
N ASN A 216 2.45 -27.53 7.16
CA ASN A 216 2.39 -28.13 8.48
C ASN A 216 3.61 -27.79 9.36
N ALA A 217 4.04 -26.52 9.30
CA ALA A 217 5.14 -26.01 10.11
C ALA A 217 4.66 -25.11 11.24
N GLY A 218 3.38 -24.67 11.21
CA GLY A 218 2.79 -23.75 12.18
C GLY A 218 2.97 -22.29 11.83
N ASP A 219 3.60 -22.03 10.68
CA ASP A 219 3.84 -20.69 10.13
C ASP A 219 3.29 -20.57 8.71
N PHE A 220 3.07 -19.35 8.25
CA PHE A 220 2.69 -19.06 6.88
C PHE A 220 3.30 -17.73 6.44
N SER A 221 3.81 -17.70 5.22
CA SER A 221 4.44 -16.50 4.67
C SER A 221 3.87 -16.12 3.32
N ASP A 222 3.82 -14.82 3.05
CA ASP A 222 3.53 -14.25 1.74
C ASP A 222 4.48 -13.09 1.45
N THR A 223 4.71 -12.80 0.17
CA THR A 223 5.72 -11.86 -0.29
C THR A 223 5.09 -10.78 -1.15
N ASP A 224 5.31 -9.53 -0.76
CA ASP A 224 5.00 -8.35 -1.55
C ASP A 224 6.24 -7.47 -1.66
N GLY A 225 6.22 -6.44 -2.52
CA GLY A 225 7.43 -5.66 -2.77
C GLY A 225 7.19 -4.24 -3.26
N PHE A 226 8.29 -3.57 -3.44
CA PHE A 226 8.36 -2.23 -3.98
C PHE A 226 8.96 -2.23 -5.39
N VAL A 227 8.48 -1.32 -6.24
CA VAL A 227 9.13 -0.95 -7.49
C VAL A 227 9.41 0.55 -7.51
N VAL A 228 10.64 0.93 -7.75
CA VAL A 228 11.03 2.34 -7.76
C VAL A 228 10.58 3.02 -9.04
N THR A 229 9.90 4.17 -8.88
CA THR A 229 9.56 5.08 -9.97
C THR A 229 10.09 6.46 -9.64
N ALA A 230 10.98 7.01 -10.48
CA ALA A 230 11.58 8.32 -10.30
C ALA A 230 11.33 9.22 -11.50
N ALA A 231 11.27 10.54 -11.26
CA ALA A 231 11.25 11.52 -12.34
C ALA A 231 12.63 11.59 -13.02
N ALA A 232 12.65 11.63 -14.36
CA ALA A 232 13.87 11.77 -15.17
C ALA A 232 13.93 13.18 -15.78
N VAL A 233 14.13 14.18 -14.92
CA VAL A 233 14.09 15.59 -15.32
C VAL A 233 15.38 16.00 -16.02
N THR A 234 15.23 16.63 -17.21
CA THR A 234 16.30 17.26 -17.94
C THR A 234 15.96 18.72 -18.22
N VAL A 235 16.99 19.56 -18.33
CA VAL A 235 16.82 20.99 -18.62
C VAL A 235 17.65 21.40 -19.83
N SER A 236 17.08 22.22 -20.70
CA SER A 236 17.74 22.86 -21.82
C SER A 236 17.51 24.37 -21.75
N LYS A 237 18.58 25.15 -21.83
CA LYS A 237 18.49 26.62 -21.92
C LYS A 237 19.04 27.08 -23.25
N THR A 238 18.23 27.85 -24.00
CA THR A 238 18.63 28.46 -25.28
C THR A 238 18.37 29.95 -25.26
N SER A 239 19.07 30.70 -26.11
CA SER A 239 18.88 32.12 -26.28
C SER A 239 18.91 32.54 -27.74
N VAL A 240 18.14 33.56 -28.08
CA VAL A 240 18.06 34.14 -29.41
C VAL A 240 18.08 35.68 -29.32
N ILE A 241 18.92 36.34 -30.13
CA ILE A 241 18.88 37.79 -30.26
C ILE A 241 17.71 38.17 -31.16
N ILE A 242 16.72 38.87 -30.65
CA ILE A 242 15.50 39.20 -31.40
C ILE A 242 15.49 40.61 -31.99
N SER A 243 16.28 41.51 -31.43
CA SER A 243 16.48 42.86 -31.98
C SER A 243 17.77 43.49 -31.48
N ASP A 244 18.31 44.46 -32.21
CA ASP A 244 19.42 45.31 -31.75
C ASP A 244 19.20 46.79 -32.12
N PRO A 245 19.89 47.74 -31.47
CA PRO A 245 19.70 49.16 -31.72
C PRO A 245 20.11 49.66 -33.12
N VAL A 246 20.87 48.86 -33.88
CA VAL A 246 21.41 49.24 -35.18
C VAL A 246 20.61 48.62 -36.34
N ASN A 247 20.33 47.30 -36.25
CA ASN A 247 19.70 46.54 -37.31
C ASN A 247 18.19 46.30 -37.07
N GLY A 248 17.69 46.66 -35.89
CA GLY A 248 16.33 46.34 -35.46
C GLY A 248 16.13 44.81 -35.38
N THR A 249 15.06 44.30 -36.01
CA THR A 249 14.76 42.85 -36.07
C THR A 249 15.36 42.18 -37.30
N THR A 250 16.08 42.91 -38.19
CA THR A 250 16.66 42.34 -39.41
C THR A 250 18.11 41.97 -39.15
N ASN A 251 18.40 40.62 -39.06
CA ASN A 251 19.73 40.11 -38.73
C ASN A 251 20.37 40.73 -37.47
N PRO A 252 19.69 40.74 -36.32
CA PRO A 252 20.15 41.42 -35.12
C PRO A 252 21.45 40.79 -34.61
N LYS A 253 22.27 41.60 -33.87
CA LYS A 253 23.54 41.22 -33.32
C LYS A 253 23.54 41.41 -31.81
N ALA A 254 24.30 40.58 -31.11
CA ALA A 254 24.49 40.65 -29.66
C ALA A 254 25.42 41.88 -29.32
N ILE A 255 24.91 43.08 -29.34
CA ILE A 255 25.59 44.32 -28.98
C ILE A 255 24.88 44.97 -27.82
N PRO A 256 25.51 45.90 -27.07
CA PRO A 256 24.81 46.66 -26.02
C PRO A 256 23.50 47.26 -26.52
N GLY A 257 22.43 47.08 -25.75
CA GLY A 257 21.07 47.46 -26.07
C GLY A 257 20.31 46.41 -26.93
N ALA A 258 20.90 45.27 -27.27
CA ALA A 258 20.19 44.19 -27.96
C ALA A 258 19.29 43.44 -26.99
N VAL A 259 18.10 43.04 -27.46
CA VAL A 259 17.15 42.19 -26.73
C VAL A 259 17.41 40.75 -27.03
N VAL A 260 17.62 40.00 -25.97
CA VAL A 260 17.84 38.55 -25.97
C VAL A 260 16.60 37.85 -25.39
N GLU A 261 16.13 36.88 -26.09
CA GLU A 261 15.05 36.00 -25.65
C GLU A 261 15.61 34.71 -25.10
N TYR A 262 15.20 34.31 -23.90
CA TYR A 262 15.65 33.11 -23.23
C TYR A 262 14.52 32.08 -23.13
N CYS A 263 14.83 30.85 -23.51
CA CYS A 263 13.97 29.69 -23.40
C CYS A 263 14.62 28.67 -22.50
N ILE A 264 13.98 28.34 -21.37
CA ILE A 264 14.37 27.25 -20.47
C ILE A 264 13.30 26.18 -20.59
N ALA A 265 13.63 25.04 -21.19
CA ALA A 265 12.74 23.91 -21.34
C ALA A 265 13.11 22.82 -20.33
N VAL A 266 12.15 22.40 -19.51
CA VAL A 266 12.28 21.33 -18.53
C VAL A 266 11.43 20.17 -19.00
N SER A 267 12.05 19.02 -19.26
CA SER A 267 11.40 17.81 -19.77
C SER A 267 11.51 16.67 -18.78
N ASN A 268 10.49 15.83 -18.70
CA ASN A 268 10.52 14.59 -17.97
C ASN A 268 10.57 13.40 -18.96
N GLY A 269 11.41 12.42 -18.66
CA GLY A 269 11.68 11.30 -19.56
C GLY A 269 10.53 10.32 -19.74
N THR A 270 10.63 9.47 -20.76
CA THR A 270 9.66 8.41 -21.06
C THR A 270 9.59 7.40 -19.93
N GLY A 271 8.36 7.06 -19.49
CA GLY A 271 8.13 6.07 -18.44
C GLY A 271 8.55 6.51 -17.02
N ALA A 272 8.92 7.79 -16.86
CA ALA A 272 9.30 8.34 -15.56
C ALA A 272 8.06 8.70 -14.71
N ALA A 273 8.23 8.75 -13.39
CA ALA A 273 7.21 9.31 -12.50
C ALA A 273 6.99 10.81 -12.79
N THR A 274 5.81 11.33 -12.47
CA THR A 274 5.52 12.76 -12.58
C THR A 274 6.44 13.57 -11.67
N ALA A 275 7.16 14.55 -12.23
CA ALA A 275 7.94 15.50 -11.45
C ALA A 275 7.00 16.59 -10.90
N THR A 276 6.99 16.76 -9.59
CA THR A 276 6.16 17.75 -8.88
C THR A 276 7.01 18.81 -8.20
N GLY A 277 6.45 20.00 -7.94
CA GLY A 277 7.15 21.07 -7.24
C GLY A 277 8.38 21.61 -7.97
N VAL A 278 8.43 21.50 -9.30
CA VAL A 278 9.58 21.91 -10.13
C VAL A 278 9.72 23.42 -10.12
N THR A 279 10.79 23.93 -9.53
CA THR A 279 11.11 25.36 -9.51
C THR A 279 12.35 25.62 -10.34
N VAL A 280 12.24 26.53 -11.30
CA VAL A 280 13.34 27.04 -12.11
C VAL A 280 13.84 28.35 -11.51
N THR A 281 15.15 28.47 -11.34
CA THR A 281 15.81 29.71 -10.92
C THR A 281 16.93 30.02 -11.89
N ASP A 282 16.90 31.21 -12.48
CA ASP A 282 17.93 31.73 -13.39
C ASP A 282 18.51 33.03 -12.85
N ASN A 283 19.77 33.03 -12.50
CA ASN A 283 20.50 34.21 -12.07
C ASN A 283 21.17 34.82 -13.31
N LEU A 284 20.68 35.95 -13.76
CA LEU A 284 21.23 36.63 -14.92
C LEU A 284 22.61 37.23 -14.60
N PRO A 285 23.58 37.18 -15.53
CA PRO A 285 24.84 37.89 -15.34
C PRO A 285 24.59 39.40 -15.32
N VAL A 286 25.47 40.16 -14.66
CA VAL A 286 25.37 41.62 -14.48
C VAL A 286 25.37 42.42 -15.80
N ASP A 287 25.75 41.80 -16.89
CA ASP A 287 25.74 42.37 -18.25
C ASP A 287 24.35 42.24 -18.94
N LEU A 288 23.37 41.68 -18.23
CA LEU A 288 21.99 41.56 -18.69
C LEU A 288 21.04 42.19 -17.70
N GLU A 289 20.05 42.89 -18.22
CA GLU A 289 18.93 43.47 -17.50
C GLU A 289 17.63 42.80 -17.94
N ILE A 290 16.80 42.37 -17.00
CA ILE A 290 15.51 41.75 -17.33
C ILE A 290 14.57 42.76 -18.02
N ASP A 291 13.82 42.30 -19.01
CA ASP A 291 12.74 43.11 -19.63
C ASP A 291 11.47 42.97 -18.75
N ASP A 292 11.30 43.84 -17.80
CA ASP A 292 10.19 43.88 -16.84
C ASP A 292 8.84 44.16 -17.50
N VAL A 293 8.83 44.77 -18.69
CA VAL A 293 7.63 45.04 -19.46
C VAL A 293 7.15 43.78 -20.19
N PHE A 294 8.09 42.93 -20.63
CA PHE A 294 7.75 41.67 -21.26
C PHE A 294 7.24 40.63 -20.24
N GLY A 295 7.85 40.56 -19.06
CA GLY A 295 7.49 39.61 -18.03
C GLY A 295 8.12 38.24 -18.16
N VAL A 296 7.67 37.29 -17.30
CA VAL A 296 8.13 35.91 -17.25
C VAL A 296 6.96 34.95 -17.45
N PHE A 297 7.04 34.13 -18.48
CA PHE A 297 6.00 33.16 -18.85
C PHE A 297 6.42 31.76 -18.49
N ILE A 298 5.53 31.01 -17.83
CA ILE A 298 5.74 29.63 -17.44
C ILE A 298 4.70 28.70 -18.07
N ASP A 299 4.98 27.39 -18.05
CA ASP A 299 4.09 26.33 -18.55
C ASP A 299 3.76 26.43 -20.05
N GLY A 300 4.57 27.12 -20.83
CA GLY A 300 4.48 27.13 -22.28
C GLY A 300 5.02 25.83 -22.91
N THR A 301 4.89 25.75 -24.23
CA THR A 301 5.35 24.63 -25.06
C THR A 301 6.62 24.97 -25.84
N VAL A 302 7.26 23.94 -26.41
CA VAL A 302 8.33 24.09 -27.40
C VAL A 302 7.84 23.70 -28.79
N ASP A 303 8.36 24.32 -29.80
CA ASP A 303 8.11 23.92 -31.19
C ASP A 303 8.97 22.72 -31.61
N GLY A 304 8.80 22.26 -32.83
CA GLY A 304 9.57 21.13 -33.40
C GLY A 304 11.08 21.35 -33.51
N THR A 305 11.58 22.57 -33.25
CA THR A 305 13.00 22.91 -33.22
C THR A 305 13.53 23.05 -31.76
N GLY A 306 12.66 22.96 -30.76
CA GLY A 306 12.98 23.12 -29.34
C GLY A 306 12.97 24.58 -28.86
N ALA A 307 12.45 25.52 -29.66
CA ALA A 307 12.26 26.90 -29.24
C ALA A 307 10.95 27.08 -28.46
N CYS A 308 10.98 27.87 -27.37
CA CYS A 308 9.78 28.17 -26.61
C CYS A 308 8.75 28.91 -27.47
N GLN A 309 7.49 28.58 -27.23
CA GLN A 309 6.36 29.31 -27.78
C GLN A 309 5.88 30.35 -26.74
N ALA A 310 5.38 31.49 -27.22
CA ALA A 310 4.80 32.53 -26.37
C ALA A 310 3.33 32.17 -25.97
N ASP A 311 3.12 30.91 -25.57
CA ASP A 311 1.82 30.35 -25.16
C ASP A 311 1.76 30.05 -23.65
N GLY A 312 2.85 30.28 -22.95
CA GLY A 312 2.90 30.18 -21.49
C GLY A 312 2.10 31.28 -20.78
N VAL A 313 1.95 31.14 -19.47
CA VAL A 313 1.19 32.07 -18.61
C VAL A 313 2.14 32.88 -17.74
N ASP A 314 1.98 34.21 -17.77
CA ASP A 314 2.55 35.07 -16.75
C ASP A 314 1.58 35.11 -15.57
N ASN A 315 1.93 34.47 -14.46
CA ASN A 315 1.03 34.31 -13.31
C ASN A 315 1.79 34.45 -11.97
N ALA A 316 1.07 34.28 -10.85
CA ALA A 316 1.62 34.40 -9.50
C ALA A 316 2.74 33.35 -9.18
N ASN A 317 2.96 32.34 -10.03
CA ASN A 317 4.01 31.33 -9.86
C ASN A 317 5.30 31.67 -10.61
N SER A 318 5.32 32.78 -11.37
CA SER A 318 6.52 33.36 -11.97
C SER A 318 6.86 34.70 -11.29
N ASN A 319 8.13 34.97 -11.15
CA ASN A 319 8.62 36.19 -10.55
C ASN A 319 10.01 36.56 -11.06
N PHE A 320 10.36 37.84 -10.95
CA PHE A 320 11.71 38.30 -11.18
C PHE A 320 12.10 39.34 -10.13
N VAL A 321 13.39 39.45 -9.90
CA VAL A 321 13.99 40.54 -9.13
C VAL A 321 14.80 41.35 -10.13
N ASP A 322 14.31 42.56 -10.39
CA ASP A 322 14.95 43.56 -11.20
C ASP A 322 15.73 44.50 -10.26
N ASN A 323 17.05 44.43 -10.32
CA ASN A 323 17.95 45.23 -9.50
C ASN A 323 18.44 46.43 -10.31
N ALA A 324 19.23 47.32 -9.67
CA ALA A 324 19.81 48.47 -10.38
C ALA A 324 20.75 47.97 -11.51
N PRO A 325 20.81 48.69 -12.66
CA PRO A 325 21.69 48.31 -13.76
C PRO A 325 23.14 48.01 -13.33
N GLY A 326 23.68 46.92 -13.82
CA GLY A 326 25.01 46.43 -13.43
C GLY A 326 25.04 45.61 -12.12
N THR A 327 23.87 45.23 -11.59
CA THR A 327 23.71 44.22 -10.53
C THR A 327 22.99 43.00 -11.06
N GLN A 328 23.06 41.89 -10.33
CA GLN A 328 22.51 40.63 -10.79
C GLN A 328 20.99 40.59 -10.64
N ASP A 329 20.28 40.36 -11.73
CA ASP A 329 18.86 40.07 -11.73
C ASP A 329 18.60 38.56 -11.56
N GLN A 330 17.40 38.20 -11.10
CA GLN A 330 17.01 36.81 -10.93
C GLN A 330 15.60 36.59 -11.50
N VAL A 331 15.44 35.51 -12.22
CA VAL A 331 14.15 35.00 -12.71
C VAL A 331 13.82 33.70 -12.03
N THR A 332 12.59 33.57 -11.53
CA THR A 332 12.08 32.32 -10.91
C THR A 332 10.74 31.95 -11.49
N GLY A 333 10.43 30.66 -11.52
CA GLY A 333 9.12 30.15 -11.89
C GLY A 333 8.90 28.76 -11.33
N THR A 334 7.73 28.50 -10.75
CA THR A 334 7.28 27.18 -10.35
C THR A 334 6.39 26.63 -11.45
N LEU A 335 6.87 25.60 -12.12
CA LEU A 335 6.15 24.94 -13.21
C LEU A 335 5.06 24.02 -12.65
N SER A 336 3.99 23.84 -13.42
CA SER A 336 3.01 22.78 -13.17
C SER A 336 3.67 21.40 -13.27
N ASP A 337 3.07 20.40 -12.67
CA ASP A 337 3.56 19.03 -12.69
C ASP A 337 3.94 18.57 -14.10
N ILE A 338 5.08 17.89 -14.20
CA ILE A 338 5.63 17.43 -15.48
C ILE A 338 5.49 15.89 -15.52
N ALA A 339 4.43 15.42 -16.16
CA ALA A 339 4.23 13.98 -16.41
C ALA A 339 5.31 13.42 -17.35
N ALA A 340 5.40 12.09 -17.44
CA ALA A 340 6.28 11.44 -18.39
C ALA A 340 6.05 11.98 -19.84
N ASP A 341 7.11 12.15 -20.60
CA ASP A 341 7.12 12.69 -21.96
C ASP A 341 6.60 14.12 -22.12
N VAL A 342 6.40 14.86 -21.03
CA VAL A 342 5.95 16.25 -21.04
C VAL A 342 7.14 17.20 -20.90
N THR A 343 7.09 18.32 -21.63
CA THR A 343 8.00 19.47 -21.48
C THR A 343 7.20 20.68 -21.06
N ARG A 344 7.74 21.44 -20.09
CA ARG A 344 7.24 22.75 -19.65
C ARG A 344 8.32 23.78 -19.84
N THR A 345 7.96 25.04 -20.09
CA THR A 345 8.93 26.10 -20.34
C THR A 345 8.85 27.23 -19.31
N LEU A 346 10.00 27.86 -19.08
CA LEU A 346 10.10 29.21 -18.54
C LEU A 346 10.73 30.10 -19.62
N TYR A 347 10.09 31.22 -19.93
CA TYR A 347 10.38 32.06 -21.08
C TYR A 347 10.37 33.53 -20.68
N PHE A 348 11.43 34.26 -20.98
CA PHE A 348 11.58 35.67 -20.65
C PHE A 348 12.53 36.39 -21.62
N ARG A 349 12.64 37.69 -21.49
CA ARG A 349 13.57 38.54 -22.25
C ARG A 349 14.49 39.33 -21.34
N ALA A 350 15.67 39.63 -21.85
CA ALA A 350 16.64 40.49 -21.22
C ALA A 350 17.33 41.40 -22.24
N THR A 351 17.87 42.55 -21.81
CA THR A 351 18.62 43.46 -22.62
C THR A 351 20.11 43.39 -22.25
N ILE A 352 20.99 43.44 -23.21
CA ILE A 352 22.43 43.51 -23.00
C ILE A 352 22.80 44.94 -22.57
N ASN A 353 23.46 45.09 -21.43
CA ASN A 353 23.93 46.38 -20.87
C ASN A 353 25.10 47.00 -21.64
#